data_78d2fc89e5772cd8ede23acd67749fd0
#
_entry.id   78d2fc89e5772cd8ede23acd67749fd0
#
_cell.length_a   1.000
_cell.length_b   1.000
_cell.length_c   1.000
_cell.angle_alpha   90.00
_cell.angle_beta   90.00
_cell.angle_gamma   90.00
#
_symmetry.space_group_name_H-M   'P 1'
#
loop_
_entity.id
_entity.type
_entity.pdbx_description
1 polymer ?
#
loop_
_entity_poly.entity_id
_entity_poly.type
_entity_poly.pdbx_seq_one_letter_code
_entity_poly.pdbx_strand_id
1 'polypeptide(L)'
;EAIAQGRQRILLTLATGTGKTCIAFQAAWKLFHSRWSLHAQTHPAAAKKRPRILFLADRNVLANQAFNDFGPFGEDAIVRIEPGEVKKLGAVPKNASVFFTIFQTFMSGPEDEHGNKTPYFGQYPEDFFDFIIIDECHRGGANDESSWRDILDYFAPAVQLGLTATPKRTVNADTYSYFGEPVYSYALKEGINDGFLTPFKVLPIVGTLDEYV
;
A
#
# COMPACT_ATOMS: atom_id res chain seq x y z
N GLU A 1 9.05 6.54 -14.22
CA GLU A 1 8.55 6.61 -15.61
C GLU A 1 7.03 6.60 -15.67
N ALA A 2 6.32 5.57 -15.15
CA ALA A 2 4.86 5.43 -15.22
C ALA A 2 4.10 6.68 -14.71
N ILE A 3 4.52 7.23 -13.55
CA ILE A 3 3.95 8.48 -12.99
C ILE A 3 4.19 9.66 -13.95
N ALA A 4 5.39 9.77 -14.54
CA ALA A 4 5.70 10.82 -15.50
C ALA A 4 4.92 10.71 -16.82
N GLN A 5 4.42 9.50 -17.11
CA GLN A 5 3.52 9.23 -18.26
C GLN A 5 2.04 9.47 -17.91
N GLY A 6 1.74 9.97 -16.71
CA GLY A 6 0.37 10.25 -16.26
C GLY A 6 -0.44 9.02 -15.86
N ARG A 7 0.19 7.86 -15.63
CA ARG A 7 -0.54 6.67 -15.14
C ARG A 7 -0.96 6.88 -13.69
N GLN A 8 -2.24 6.75 -13.42
CA GLN A 8 -2.81 6.88 -12.08
C GLN A 8 -2.79 5.56 -11.31
N ARG A 9 -2.91 4.43 -12.00
CA ARG A 9 -2.90 3.09 -11.40
C ARG A 9 -1.71 2.30 -11.93
N ILE A 10 -0.87 1.83 -11.03
CA ILE A 10 0.41 1.20 -11.33
C ILE A 10 0.51 -0.09 -10.54
N LEU A 11 0.78 -1.21 -11.20
CA LEU A 11 0.99 -2.50 -10.56
C LEU A 11 2.43 -2.97 -10.78
N LEU A 12 3.08 -3.40 -9.71
CA LEU A 12 4.36 -4.11 -9.75
C LEU A 12 4.17 -5.51 -9.17
N THR A 13 4.60 -6.52 -9.90
CA THR A 13 4.63 -7.90 -9.42
C THR A 13 6.06 -8.32 -9.14
N LEU A 14 6.37 -8.58 -7.88
CA LEU A 14 7.72 -8.84 -7.40
C LEU A 14 7.70 -10.02 -6.43
N ALA A 15 8.50 -11.05 -6.66
CA ALA A 15 8.59 -12.19 -5.76
C ALA A 15 8.89 -11.77 -4.32
N THR A 16 8.45 -12.56 -3.34
CA THR A 16 8.76 -12.32 -1.93
C THR A 16 10.28 -12.35 -1.72
N GLY A 17 10.81 -11.41 -0.93
CA GLY A 17 12.24 -11.31 -0.67
C GLY A 17 13.05 -10.52 -1.71
N THR A 18 12.43 -9.98 -2.76
CA THR A 18 13.13 -9.21 -3.82
C THR A 18 13.14 -7.70 -3.58
N GLY A 19 12.81 -7.24 -2.37
CA GLY A 19 12.96 -5.84 -1.98
C GLY A 19 11.78 -4.93 -2.32
N LYS A 20 10.54 -5.42 -2.31
CA LYS A 20 9.32 -4.61 -2.52
C LYS A 20 9.30 -3.33 -1.70
N THR A 21 9.58 -3.43 -0.40
CA THR A 21 9.60 -2.28 0.51
C THR A 21 10.69 -1.27 0.13
N CYS A 22 11.86 -1.75 -0.33
CA CYS A 22 12.93 -0.88 -0.82
C CYS A 22 12.50 -0.10 -2.08
N ILE A 23 11.78 -0.74 -3.00
CA ILE A 23 11.25 -0.08 -4.20
C ILE A 23 10.19 0.96 -3.81
N ALA A 24 9.30 0.62 -2.87
CA ALA A 24 8.33 1.55 -2.32
C ALA A 24 9.00 2.78 -1.69
N PHE A 25 10.02 2.53 -0.86
CA PHE A 25 10.84 3.58 -0.25
C PHE A 25 11.47 4.48 -1.31
N GLN A 26 12.14 3.92 -2.31
CA GLN A 26 12.81 4.69 -3.37
C GLN A 26 11.83 5.51 -4.21
N ALA A 27 10.64 4.98 -4.48
CA ALA A 27 9.59 5.72 -5.17
C ALA A 27 9.12 6.92 -4.33
N ALA A 28 8.77 6.67 -3.07
CA ALA A 28 8.36 7.71 -2.12
C ALA A 28 9.46 8.77 -1.92
N TRP A 29 10.73 8.33 -1.77
CA TRP A 29 11.89 9.19 -1.59
C TRP A 29 12.10 10.15 -2.76
N LYS A 30 12.01 9.65 -3.99
CA LYS A 30 12.13 10.47 -5.19
C LYS A 30 11.01 11.52 -5.28
N LEU A 31 9.76 11.11 -5.02
CA LEU A 31 8.63 12.03 -5.04
C LEU A 31 8.75 13.11 -3.95
N PHE A 32 9.17 12.72 -2.74
CA PHE A 32 9.36 13.62 -1.61
C PHE A 32 10.45 14.67 -1.87
N HIS A 33 11.62 14.26 -2.39
CA HIS A 33 12.73 15.16 -2.66
C HIS A 33 12.50 16.04 -3.88
N SER A 34 11.83 15.52 -4.91
CA SER A 34 11.44 16.33 -6.07
C SER A 34 10.26 17.28 -5.79
N ARG A 35 9.65 17.19 -4.59
CA ARG A 35 8.43 17.91 -4.22
C ARG A 35 7.30 17.71 -5.24
N TRP A 36 7.25 16.49 -5.79
CA TRP A 36 6.19 16.15 -6.72
C TRP A 36 4.85 16.08 -5.97
N SER A 37 3.85 16.77 -6.47
CA SER A 37 2.49 16.75 -5.92
C SER A 37 1.50 16.90 -7.07
N LEU A 38 0.38 16.21 -6.98
CA LEU A 38 -0.73 16.35 -7.94
C LEU A 38 -1.29 17.76 -7.93
N HIS A 39 -1.40 18.37 -6.74
CA HIS A 39 -1.86 19.76 -6.59
C HIS A 39 -0.88 20.75 -7.23
N ALA A 40 0.41 20.45 -7.24
CA ALA A 40 1.41 21.32 -7.87
C ALA A 40 1.28 21.39 -9.40
N GLN A 41 0.71 20.35 -10.01
CA GLN A 41 0.47 20.31 -11.45
C GLN A 41 -0.66 21.25 -11.87
N THR A 42 -1.66 21.42 -11.02
CA THR A 42 -2.83 22.27 -11.27
C THR A 42 -2.72 23.65 -10.63
N HIS A 43 -1.94 23.81 -9.55
CA HIS A 43 -1.77 25.02 -8.78
C HIS A 43 -0.30 25.31 -8.50
N PRO A 44 0.39 26.12 -9.30
CA PRO A 44 1.82 26.42 -9.14
C PRO A 44 2.23 26.92 -7.76
N ALA A 45 1.33 27.60 -7.03
CA ALA A 45 1.58 28.03 -5.65
C ALA A 45 1.73 26.84 -4.67
N ALA A 46 1.17 25.69 -4.99
CA ALA A 46 1.31 24.45 -4.20
C ALA A 46 2.63 23.71 -4.46
N ALA A 47 3.39 24.07 -5.49
CA ALA A 47 4.65 23.43 -5.90
C ALA A 47 5.75 23.45 -4.82
N LYS A 48 5.59 24.24 -3.75
CA LYS A 48 6.52 24.29 -2.61
C LYS A 48 6.23 23.23 -1.54
N LYS A 49 5.06 22.60 -1.57
CA LYS A 49 4.67 21.58 -0.59
C LYS A 49 5.25 20.22 -0.97
N ARG A 50 5.64 19.44 0.03
CA ARG A 50 6.02 18.05 -0.15
C ARG A 50 4.76 17.19 -0.40
N PRO A 51 4.86 16.08 -1.15
CA PRO A 51 3.73 15.20 -1.37
C PRO A 51 3.25 14.57 -0.07
N ARG A 52 1.98 14.24 -0.01
CA ARG A 52 1.40 13.40 1.02
C ARG A 52 1.27 11.98 0.47
N ILE A 53 1.98 11.07 1.09
CA ILE A 53 2.10 9.69 0.67
C ILE A 53 1.45 8.79 1.71
N LEU A 54 0.55 7.91 1.30
CA LEU A 54 -0.04 6.89 2.16
C LEU A 54 0.60 5.54 1.86
N PHE A 55 1.05 4.83 2.89
CA PHE A 55 1.49 3.44 2.84
C PHE A 55 0.46 2.56 3.55
N LEU A 56 -0.22 1.72 2.78
CA LEU A 56 -1.21 0.76 3.27
C LEU A 56 -0.61 -0.64 3.28
N ALA A 57 -0.63 -1.29 4.43
CA ALA A 57 -0.21 -2.68 4.60
C ALA A 57 -1.37 -3.58 5.02
N ASP A 58 -1.21 -4.88 4.79
CA ASP A 58 -2.18 -5.90 5.24
C ASP A 58 -2.10 -6.13 6.75
N ARG A 59 -0.88 -6.04 7.34
CA ARG A 59 -0.64 -6.38 8.75
C ARG A 59 0.22 -5.36 9.46
N ASN A 60 0.00 -5.22 10.77
CA ASN A 60 0.77 -4.33 11.62
C ASN A 60 2.29 -4.57 11.56
N VAL A 61 2.73 -5.84 11.50
CA VAL A 61 4.16 -6.18 11.41
C VAL A 61 4.78 -5.57 10.14
N LEU A 62 4.10 -5.69 8.98
CA LEU A 62 4.57 -5.13 7.71
C LEU A 62 4.56 -3.60 7.73
N ALA A 63 3.51 -3.02 8.30
CA ALA A 63 3.42 -1.58 8.43
C ALA A 63 4.48 -0.99 9.38
N ASN A 64 4.81 -1.69 10.48
CA ASN A 64 5.87 -1.29 11.42
C ASN A 64 7.25 -1.45 10.78
N GLN A 65 7.48 -2.52 10.04
CA GLN A 65 8.73 -2.72 9.31
C GLN A 65 8.93 -1.60 8.28
N ALA A 66 7.92 -1.33 7.45
CA ALA A 66 7.97 -0.23 6.48
C ALA A 66 8.19 1.12 7.16
N PHE A 67 7.51 1.40 8.27
CA PHE A 67 7.69 2.63 9.04
C PHE A 67 9.15 2.80 9.49
N ASN A 68 9.78 1.75 10.00
CA ASN A 68 11.18 1.77 10.42
C ASN A 68 12.13 1.94 9.22
N ASP A 69 11.87 1.24 8.10
CA ASP A 69 12.66 1.35 6.88
C ASP A 69 12.61 2.77 6.28
N PHE A 70 11.53 3.51 6.53
CA PHE A 70 11.36 4.90 6.10
C PHE A 70 11.95 5.94 7.09
N GLY A 71 12.63 5.51 8.14
CA GLY A 71 13.33 6.40 9.09
C GLY A 71 14.16 7.52 8.47
N PRO A 72 14.87 7.33 7.32
CA PRO A 72 15.61 8.40 6.66
C PRO A 72 14.81 9.63 6.25
N PHE A 73 13.47 9.56 6.16
CA PHE A 73 12.62 10.73 5.91
C PHE A 73 12.64 11.76 7.06
N GLY A 74 13.01 11.33 8.27
CA GLY A 74 12.97 12.13 9.48
C GLY A 74 11.65 11.97 10.26
N GLU A 75 11.74 12.07 11.58
CA GLU A 75 10.61 11.83 12.48
C GLU A 75 9.41 12.75 12.22
N ASP A 76 9.66 14.01 11.85
CA ASP A 76 8.61 14.98 11.53
C ASP A 76 7.89 14.70 10.20
N ALA A 77 8.49 13.88 9.34
CA ALA A 77 7.96 13.61 8.01
C ALA A 77 7.10 12.35 7.96
N ILE A 78 7.23 11.44 8.91
CA ILE A 78 6.53 10.15 8.94
C ILE A 78 5.58 10.08 10.12
N VAL A 79 4.44 9.42 9.94
CA VAL A 79 3.46 9.22 11.01
C VAL A 79 2.75 7.87 10.87
N ARG A 80 2.47 7.26 12.00
CA ARG A 80 1.66 6.05 12.11
C ARG A 80 0.22 6.43 12.45
N ILE A 81 -0.76 5.93 11.68
CA ILE A 81 -2.17 6.07 12.01
C ILE A 81 -2.58 4.83 12.77
N GLU A 82 -2.78 4.96 14.06
CA GLU A 82 -3.19 3.90 14.98
C GLU A 82 -4.42 4.31 15.79
N PRO A 83 -5.38 3.39 16.06
CA PRO A 83 -6.61 3.75 16.76
C PRO A 83 -6.36 4.39 18.13
N GLY A 84 -5.33 3.93 18.86
CA GLY A 84 -4.95 4.46 20.16
C GLY A 84 -4.50 5.92 20.10
N GLU A 85 -3.68 6.26 19.13
CA GLU A 85 -3.19 7.63 18.94
C GLU A 85 -4.30 8.55 18.41
N VAL A 86 -5.12 8.06 17.47
CA VAL A 86 -6.27 8.85 16.97
C VAL A 86 -7.24 9.17 18.10
N LYS A 87 -7.50 8.21 19.00
CA LYS A 87 -8.36 8.45 20.19
C LYS A 87 -7.76 9.50 21.14
N LYS A 88 -6.44 9.48 21.37
CA LYS A 88 -5.77 10.46 22.22
C LYS A 88 -5.80 11.87 21.62
N LEU A 89 -5.60 11.97 20.30
CA LEU A 89 -5.56 13.24 19.58
C LEU A 89 -6.95 13.78 19.24
N GLY A 90 -7.99 12.95 19.32
CA GLY A 90 -9.35 13.27 18.92
C GLY A 90 -9.55 13.42 17.40
N ALA A 91 -8.52 13.22 16.61
CA ALA A 91 -8.56 13.33 15.15
C ALA A 91 -7.41 12.54 14.49
N VAL A 92 -7.55 12.21 13.22
CA VAL A 92 -6.47 11.63 12.42
C VAL A 92 -5.33 12.63 12.18
N PRO A 93 -4.05 12.18 12.18
CA PRO A 93 -2.91 13.06 11.93
C PRO A 93 -2.95 13.61 10.49
N LYS A 94 -2.63 14.90 10.31
CA LYS A 94 -2.61 15.57 9.00
C LYS A 94 -1.29 16.30 8.69
N ASN A 95 -0.37 16.34 9.64
CA ASN A 95 0.86 17.14 9.56
C ASN A 95 2.11 16.31 9.29
N ALA A 96 2.03 15.37 8.38
CA ALA A 96 3.16 14.57 7.92
C ALA A 96 3.23 14.52 6.40
N SER A 97 4.29 13.94 5.86
CA SER A 97 4.45 13.69 4.44
C SER A 97 4.21 12.22 4.08
N VAL A 98 4.55 11.28 4.97
CA VAL A 98 4.31 9.85 4.77
C VAL A 98 3.51 9.29 5.93
N PHE A 99 2.40 8.67 5.60
CA PHE A 99 1.43 8.11 6.54
C PHE A 99 1.42 6.59 6.41
N PHE A 100 1.47 5.88 7.52
CA PHE A 100 1.46 4.41 7.55
C PHE A 100 0.25 3.91 8.32
N THR A 101 -0.45 2.95 7.74
CA THR A 101 -1.56 2.28 8.42
C THR A 101 -1.82 0.91 7.80
N ILE A 102 -2.75 0.17 8.40
CA ILE A 102 -3.30 -1.07 7.83
C ILE A 102 -4.75 -0.86 7.41
N PHE A 103 -5.22 -1.69 6.47
CA PHE A 103 -6.60 -1.60 5.95
C PHE A 103 -7.64 -1.59 7.05
N GLN A 104 -7.56 -2.54 7.99
CA GLN A 104 -8.50 -2.70 9.08
C GLN A 104 -8.57 -1.45 9.98
N THR A 105 -7.42 -0.83 10.27
CA THR A 105 -7.37 0.42 11.02
C THR A 105 -8.07 1.54 10.25
N PHE A 106 -7.76 1.67 8.96
CA PHE A 106 -8.27 2.78 8.17
C PHE A 106 -9.77 2.66 7.88
N MET A 107 -10.29 1.42 7.80
CA MET A 107 -11.72 1.11 7.69
C MET A 107 -12.45 1.19 9.04
N SER A 108 -11.73 1.11 10.17
CA SER A 108 -12.32 1.30 11.49
C SER A 108 -12.53 2.78 11.78
N GLY A 109 -13.29 3.09 12.83
CA GLY A 109 -13.52 4.45 13.26
C GLY A 109 -14.53 4.52 14.41
N PRO A 110 -14.81 5.73 14.91
CA PRO A 110 -15.84 5.92 15.91
C PRO A 110 -17.23 5.60 15.35
N GLU A 111 -18.14 5.23 16.21
CA GLU A 111 -19.56 5.12 15.86
C GLU A 111 -20.22 6.51 15.91
N ASP A 112 -21.09 6.76 14.96
CA ASP A 112 -21.94 7.95 14.94
C ASP A 112 -23.11 7.82 15.95
N GLU A 113 -23.94 8.83 16.04
CA GLU A 113 -25.11 8.87 16.93
C GLU A 113 -26.15 7.75 16.62
N HIS A 114 -26.05 7.12 15.45
CA HIS A 114 -26.92 6.04 15.00
C HIS A 114 -26.25 4.65 15.10
N GLY A 115 -25.02 4.57 15.65
CA GLY A 115 -24.27 3.33 15.80
C GLY A 115 -23.57 2.86 14.52
N ASN A 116 -23.50 3.69 13.47
CA ASN A 116 -22.76 3.38 12.26
C ASN A 116 -21.28 3.74 12.45
N LYS A 117 -20.39 2.86 11.98
CA LYS A 117 -18.96 3.15 12.01
C LYS A 117 -18.62 4.19 10.94
N THR A 118 -17.91 5.24 11.35
CA THR A 118 -17.35 6.26 10.48
C THR A 118 -15.86 5.97 10.25
N PRO A 119 -15.47 5.43 9.08
CA PRO A 119 -14.09 5.04 8.81
C PRO A 119 -13.11 6.20 8.98
N TYR A 120 -11.91 5.93 9.51
CA TYR A 120 -10.89 6.96 9.69
C TYR A 120 -10.44 7.59 8.37
N PHE A 121 -10.47 6.86 7.26
CA PHE A 121 -10.13 7.43 5.96
C PHE A 121 -11.09 8.57 5.56
N GLY A 122 -12.35 8.50 5.92
CA GLY A 122 -13.35 9.55 5.67
C GLY A 122 -13.11 10.86 6.42
N GLN A 123 -12.18 10.90 7.40
CA GLN A 123 -11.76 12.13 8.06
C GLN A 123 -10.73 12.94 7.26
N TYR A 124 -10.23 12.40 6.14
CA TYR A 124 -9.39 13.09 5.18
C TYR A 124 -10.22 13.55 3.98
N PRO A 125 -9.92 14.68 3.34
CA PRO A 125 -10.45 15.00 2.01
C PRO A 125 -10.07 13.94 0.97
N GLU A 126 -10.89 13.70 -0.03
CA GLU A 126 -10.64 12.72 -1.10
C GLU A 126 -9.33 12.97 -1.86
N ASP A 127 -8.92 14.23 -1.96
CA ASP A 127 -7.69 14.71 -2.60
C ASP A 127 -6.52 14.90 -1.63
N PHE A 128 -6.62 14.38 -0.39
CA PHE A 128 -5.60 14.61 0.63
C PHE A 128 -4.26 13.98 0.27
N PHE A 129 -4.24 12.78 -0.30
CA PHE A 129 -3.02 12.08 -0.68
C PHE A 129 -2.69 12.31 -2.16
N ASP A 130 -1.41 12.54 -2.45
CA ASP A 130 -0.88 12.62 -3.81
C ASP A 130 -0.51 11.22 -4.35
N PHE A 131 -0.03 10.34 -3.46
CA PHE A 131 0.47 9.01 -3.81
C PHE A 131 0.10 7.98 -2.76
N ILE A 132 -0.42 6.84 -3.18
CA ILE A 132 -0.79 5.73 -2.29
C ILE A 132 0.00 4.49 -2.70
N ILE A 133 0.68 3.87 -1.74
CA ILE A 133 1.37 2.60 -1.90
C ILE A 133 0.58 1.54 -1.14
N ILE A 134 0.27 0.44 -1.81
CA ILE A 134 -0.42 -0.70 -1.20
C ILE A 134 0.50 -1.90 -1.29
N ASP A 135 0.92 -2.39 -0.13
CA ASP A 135 1.69 -3.62 -0.04
C ASP A 135 0.76 -4.83 0.07
N GLU A 136 1.15 -5.90 -0.61
CA GLU A 136 0.41 -7.16 -0.70
C GLU A 136 -1.05 -6.97 -1.16
N CYS A 137 -1.27 -6.13 -2.18
CA CYS A 137 -2.60 -5.78 -2.71
C CYS A 137 -3.41 -6.98 -3.26
N HIS A 138 -2.82 -8.19 -3.28
CA HIS A 138 -3.50 -9.44 -3.60
C HIS A 138 -4.14 -10.14 -2.39
N ARG A 139 -3.83 -9.66 -1.18
CA ARG A 139 -4.37 -10.22 0.06
C ARG A 139 -5.66 -9.51 0.41
N GLY A 140 -6.69 -10.29 0.50
CA GLY A 140 -8.02 -9.97 0.93
C GLY A 140 -8.86 -11.22 0.70
N GLY A 141 -9.47 -11.83 1.72
CA GLY A 141 -10.52 -12.83 1.54
C GLY A 141 -11.75 -12.14 0.92
N ALA A 142 -12.72 -12.87 0.44
CA ALA A 142 -13.92 -12.33 -0.22
C ALA A 142 -14.67 -11.24 0.58
N ASN A 143 -14.40 -11.14 1.91
CA ASN A 143 -14.93 -10.09 2.78
C ASN A 143 -13.95 -8.90 2.98
N ASP A 144 -12.64 -9.07 2.67
CA ASP A 144 -11.60 -8.05 2.87
C ASP A 144 -11.25 -7.32 1.55
N GLU A 145 -11.58 -7.92 0.39
CA GLU A 145 -11.31 -7.32 -0.92
C GLU A 145 -12.11 -6.05 -1.18
N SER A 146 -13.29 -5.93 -0.60
CA SER A 146 -14.07 -4.68 -0.66
C SER A 146 -13.40 -3.54 0.10
N SER A 147 -12.69 -3.83 1.19
CA SER A 147 -12.22 -2.81 2.12
C SER A 147 -11.06 -1.96 1.59
N TRP A 148 -10.04 -2.56 0.94
CA TRP A 148 -8.96 -1.75 0.36
C TRP A 148 -9.42 -0.99 -0.90
N ARG A 149 -10.36 -1.58 -1.64
CA ARG A 149 -10.94 -0.95 -2.83
C ARG A 149 -11.72 0.30 -2.46
N ASP A 150 -12.54 0.25 -1.41
CA ASP A 150 -13.29 1.40 -0.92
C ASP A 150 -12.36 2.56 -0.52
N ILE A 151 -11.22 2.25 0.12
CA ILE A 151 -10.20 3.25 0.43
C ILE A 151 -9.62 3.87 -0.85
N LEU A 152 -9.28 3.04 -1.84
CA LEU A 152 -8.69 3.52 -3.09
C LEU A 152 -9.66 4.30 -3.97
N ASP A 153 -10.91 3.88 -3.99
CA ASP A 153 -11.96 4.57 -4.73
C ASP A 153 -12.29 5.91 -4.08
N TYR A 154 -12.24 6.00 -2.74
CA TYR A 154 -12.37 7.25 -2.02
C TYR A 154 -11.22 8.23 -2.36
N PHE A 155 -10.00 7.75 -2.40
CA PHE A 155 -8.84 8.56 -2.81
C PHE A 155 -8.51 8.42 -4.30
N ALA A 156 -9.53 8.30 -5.15
CA ALA A 156 -9.36 8.14 -6.60
C ALA A 156 -8.48 9.20 -7.28
N PRO A 157 -8.41 10.46 -6.80
CA PRO A 157 -7.49 11.45 -7.35
C PRO A 157 -6.00 11.09 -7.22
N ALA A 158 -5.62 10.33 -6.18
CA ALA A 158 -4.23 9.97 -5.92
C ALA A 158 -3.66 9.01 -6.99
N VAL A 159 -2.36 9.11 -7.26
CA VAL A 159 -1.65 8.05 -7.98
C VAL A 159 -1.47 6.85 -7.06
N GLN A 160 -1.82 5.65 -7.52
CA GLN A 160 -1.91 4.43 -6.71
C GLN A 160 -0.94 3.38 -7.24
N LEU A 161 -0.07 2.90 -6.35
CA LEU A 161 0.93 1.87 -6.61
C LEU A 161 0.59 0.60 -5.84
N GLY A 162 0.17 -0.45 -6.53
CA GLY A 162 0.00 -1.79 -5.98
C GLY A 162 1.30 -2.59 -6.05
N LEU A 163 1.68 -3.23 -4.95
CA LEU A 163 2.78 -4.17 -4.85
C LEU A 163 2.23 -5.55 -4.51
N THR A 164 2.65 -6.57 -5.24
CA THR A 164 2.23 -7.95 -4.99
C THR A 164 3.33 -8.95 -5.31
N ALA A 165 3.38 -10.06 -4.57
CA ALA A 165 4.32 -11.15 -4.83
C ALA A 165 3.79 -12.21 -5.80
N THR A 166 2.48 -12.32 -5.94
CA THR A 166 1.86 -13.46 -6.62
C THR A 166 1.00 -13.03 -7.79
N PRO A 167 1.48 -13.14 -9.03
CA PRO A 167 0.69 -12.85 -10.21
C PRO A 167 -0.25 -14.02 -10.57
N LYS A 168 -1.11 -14.44 -9.64
CA LYS A 168 -2.11 -15.48 -9.96
C LYS A 168 -3.36 -14.82 -10.55
N ARG A 169 -3.48 -14.84 -11.88
CA ARG A 169 -4.62 -14.29 -12.62
C ARG A 169 -5.98 -14.89 -12.22
N THR A 170 -6.00 -16.12 -11.73
CA THR A 170 -7.23 -16.83 -11.34
C THR A 170 -7.71 -16.53 -9.92
N VAL A 171 -6.83 -16.07 -9.03
CA VAL A 171 -7.13 -15.79 -7.62
C VAL A 171 -7.17 -14.27 -7.34
N ASN A 172 -6.53 -13.49 -8.20
CA ASN A 172 -6.37 -12.02 -8.04
C ASN A 172 -7.02 -11.25 -9.20
N ALA A 173 -8.12 -11.77 -9.75
CA ALA A 173 -8.84 -11.14 -10.85
C ALA A 173 -9.17 -9.66 -10.54
N ASP A 174 -9.50 -9.35 -9.29
CA ASP A 174 -9.85 -8.00 -8.86
C ASP A 174 -8.64 -7.05 -8.84
N THR A 175 -7.45 -7.51 -8.45
CA THR A 175 -6.24 -6.68 -8.47
C THR A 175 -5.89 -6.25 -9.89
N TYR A 176 -5.93 -7.18 -10.85
CA TYR A 176 -5.70 -6.87 -12.27
C TYR A 176 -6.82 -6.03 -12.89
N SER A 177 -8.06 -6.30 -12.49
CA SER A 177 -9.21 -5.49 -12.91
C SER A 177 -9.08 -4.03 -12.46
N TYR A 178 -8.51 -3.81 -11.26
CA TYR A 178 -8.33 -2.48 -10.71
C TYR A 178 -7.11 -1.75 -11.26
N PHE A 179 -5.93 -2.37 -11.21
CA PHE A 179 -4.65 -1.74 -11.58
C PHE A 179 -4.29 -1.89 -13.06
N GLY A 180 -4.88 -2.88 -13.75
CA GLY A 180 -4.47 -3.29 -15.09
C GLY A 180 -3.25 -4.22 -15.07
N GLU A 181 -2.65 -4.43 -16.23
CA GLU A 181 -1.44 -5.24 -16.37
C GLU A 181 -0.24 -4.59 -15.66
N PRO A 182 0.63 -5.40 -15.02
CA PRO A 182 1.80 -4.89 -14.34
C PRO A 182 2.72 -4.11 -15.29
N VAL A 183 3.21 -2.96 -14.82
CA VAL A 183 4.23 -2.19 -15.57
C VAL A 183 5.61 -2.81 -15.45
N TYR A 184 5.81 -3.66 -14.45
CA TYR A 184 7.02 -4.43 -14.24
C TYR A 184 6.71 -5.71 -13.48
N SER A 185 7.33 -6.81 -13.89
CA SER A 185 7.24 -8.11 -13.24
C SER A 185 8.62 -8.66 -12.98
N TYR A 186 8.87 -9.17 -11.77
CA TYR A 186 10.10 -9.85 -11.39
C TYR A 186 9.74 -11.13 -10.66
N ALA A 187 9.71 -12.22 -11.42
CA ALA A 187 9.23 -13.50 -10.92
C ALA A 187 10.29 -14.21 -10.06
N LEU A 188 9.84 -15.22 -9.31
CA LEU A 188 10.70 -16.05 -8.47
C LEU A 188 11.89 -16.66 -9.25
N LYS A 189 11.63 -17.13 -10.48
CA LYS A 189 12.66 -17.71 -11.35
C LYS A 189 13.75 -16.70 -11.70
N GLU A 190 13.37 -15.47 -12.00
CA GLU A 190 14.31 -14.38 -12.28
C GLU A 190 15.16 -14.06 -11.05
N GLY A 191 14.53 -13.96 -9.87
CA GLY A 191 15.23 -13.72 -8.61
C GLY A 191 16.22 -14.83 -8.23
N ILE A 192 15.94 -16.09 -8.58
CA ILE A 192 16.86 -17.21 -8.40
C ILE A 192 18.02 -17.13 -9.40
N ASN A 193 17.73 -16.87 -10.67
CA ASN A 193 18.75 -16.77 -11.72
C ASN A 193 19.73 -15.63 -11.46
N ASP A 194 19.25 -14.52 -10.93
CA ASP A 194 20.03 -13.33 -10.61
C ASP A 194 20.78 -13.47 -9.25
N GLY A 195 20.57 -14.57 -8.53
CA GLY A 195 21.23 -14.85 -7.26
C GLY A 195 20.67 -14.14 -6.03
N PHE A 196 19.53 -13.44 -6.16
CA PHE A 196 18.84 -12.79 -5.03
C PHE A 196 18.03 -13.76 -4.18
N LEU A 197 17.55 -14.86 -4.79
CA LEU A 197 16.73 -15.85 -4.11
C LEU A 197 17.38 -17.23 -4.19
N THR A 198 17.23 -18.00 -3.12
CA THR A 198 17.79 -19.36 -3.04
C THR A 198 16.96 -20.32 -3.91
N PRO A 199 17.61 -21.15 -4.75
CA PRO A 199 16.91 -22.20 -5.46
C PRO A 199 16.34 -23.25 -4.48
N PHE A 200 15.18 -23.78 -4.80
CA PHE A 200 14.50 -24.79 -3.98
C PHE A 200 14.05 -25.96 -4.84
N LYS A 201 13.88 -27.10 -4.18
CA LYS A 201 13.33 -28.32 -4.77
C LYS A 201 12.01 -28.65 -4.08
N VAL A 202 10.96 -28.81 -4.88
CA VAL A 202 9.67 -29.27 -4.37
C VAL A 202 9.68 -30.80 -4.32
N LEU A 203 9.52 -31.35 -3.13
CA LEU A 203 9.31 -32.76 -2.91
C LEU A 203 7.82 -32.97 -2.61
N PRO A 204 7.02 -33.54 -3.53
CA PRO A 204 5.63 -33.85 -3.24
C PRO A 204 5.57 -34.98 -2.21
N ILE A 205 4.91 -34.74 -1.08
CA ILE A 205 4.59 -35.79 -0.11
C ILE A 205 3.15 -36.20 -0.41
N VAL A 206 3.00 -37.43 -0.89
CA VAL A 206 1.67 -38.05 -1.05
C VAL A 206 1.37 -38.78 0.25
N GLY A 207 0.49 -38.23 1.06
CA GLY A 207 -0.05 -38.89 2.25
C GLY A 207 -1.44 -39.42 1.96
N THR A 208 -1.72 -40.67 2.28
CA THR A 208 -3.08 -41.18 2.45
C THR A 208 -3.55 -40.75 3.84
N LEU A 209 -4.70 -40.10 3.91
CA LEU A 209 -5.44 -39.96 5.17
C LEU A 209 -6.01 -41.34 5.49
N ASP A 210 -5.33 -42.09 6.36
CA ASP A 210 -5.95 -43.26 6.98
C ASP A 210 -7.05 -42.77 7.91
N GLU A 211 -8.30 -43.14 7.59
CA GLU A 211 -9.42 -42.94 8.51
C GLU A 211 -9.10 -43.69 9.81
N TYR A 212 -8.91 -42.98 10.89
CA TYR A 212 -9.01 -43.55 12.22
C TYR A 212 -10.48 -43.91 12.49
N VAL A 213 -10.77 -45.21 12.50
CA VAL A 213 -12.02 -45.77 12.98
C VAL A 213 -12.02 -45.77 14.50
#